data_afdecd45bf88290cd138353c0444ae31
#
_entry.id   afdecd45bf88290cd138353c0444ae31
#
_cell.length_a   1.000
_cell.length_b   1.000
_cell.length_c   1.000
_cell.angle_alpha   90.00
_cell.angle_beta   90.00
_cell.angle_gamma   90.00
#
_symmetry.space_group_name_H-M   'P 1'
#
loop_
_entity.id
_entity.type
_entity.pdbx_description
1 polymer ?
#
loop_
_entity_poly.entity_id
_entity_poly.type
_entity_poly.pdbx_seq_one_letter_code
_entity_poly.pdbx_strand_id
1 'polypeptide(L)'
;MGCGRAAALLSAMAVVGAALGAQAQKGGETWRPVGNVEFVVGAGAGGENDRIARATQHALTEGHLVDSMTVLNRPGAAQTIAISYLASKKGDANEIGLASGSFINAIARSGSTLHKSVTPLMKLFDAYQCYFTKIDSPIKSMADVRDRLKADPGSITFAFPVGLGSPLHVSVVNVAKAAGASPGKVITVVYNSGSDVSAQIAGGHVDVGITSIGSAMPLIAAGRLRMLGIAAPERIGGALAAYPTLREQGLDVVTANSYTVLVPNGLTPEQIAFWTHALDKVLADPEFKLDLDRNFWVLEPIRYPETVKWLQDDYEENRAVLKELGMIE
;
A
#
# COMPACT_ATOMS: atom_id res chain seq x y z
N MET A 1 -20.12 -92.42 42.84
CA MET A 1 -21.17 -92.54 41.85
C MET A 1 -21.57 -91.12 41.46
N GLY A 2 -21.43 -90.78 40.15
CA GLY A 2 -22.03 -89.69 39.48
C GLY A 2 -21.46 -88.26 39.78
N CYS A 3 -20.57 -87.78 39.30
CA CYS A 3 -20.09 -87.28 38.03
C CYS A 3 -21.12 -86.33 37.35
N GLY A 4 -20.90 -85.06 37.34
CA GLY A 4 -21.75 -84.11 36.70
C GLY A 4 -20.99 -83.04 35.96
N ARG A 5 -21.32 -82.89 34.81
CA ARG A 5 -20.91 -81.95 33.76
C ARG A 5 -21.05 -80.51 34.17
N ALA A 6 -20.04 -79.73 34.07
CA ALA A 6 -20.11 -78.30 33.85
C ALA A 6 -18.78 -77.83 33.20
N ALA A 7 -18.75 -77.74 31.92
CA ALA A 7 -17.69 -77.03 31.15
C ALA A 7 -18.26 -76.62 29.81
N ALA A 8 -17.90 -75.46 29.41
CA ALA A 8 -18.17 -74.85 28.07
C ALA A 8 -19.28 -73.81 28.01
N LEU A 9 -18.98 -72.60 28.47
CA LEU A 9 -19.60 -71.34 27.97
C LEU A 9 -18.69 -70.17 28.32
N LEU A 10 -17.53 -70.05 27.71
CA LEU A 10 -16.63 -68.90 27.83
C LEU A 10 -15.72 -68.88 26.60
N SER A 11 -16.21 -68.47 25.49
CA SER A 11 -15.35 -68.09 24.33
C SER A 11 -16.16 -67.54 23.18
N ALA A 12 -16.76 -66.37 23.32
CA ALA A 12 -17.33 -65.62 22.19
C ALA A 12 -17.52 -64.16 22.54
N MET A 13 -16.46 -63.47 23.00
CA MET A 13 -16.54 -62.02 23.20
C MET A 13 -15.16 -61.41 23.11
N ALA A 14 -14.56 -61.39 21.94
CA ALA A 14 -13.32 -60.64 21.72
C ALA A 14 -12.94 -60.59 20.24
N VAL A 15 -13.76 -60.10 19.36
CA VAL A 15 -13.37 -59.61 18.01
C VAL A 15 -14.44 -58.66 17.45
N VAL A 16 -14.68 -57.55 18.10
CA VAL A 16 -15.36 -56.38 17.49
C VAL A 16 -14.74 -55.13 18.12
N GLY A 17 -13.51 -54.86 17.85
CA GLY A 17 -12.84 -53.74 18.46
C GLY A 17 -11.62 -53.26 17.71
N ALA A 18 -11.58 -53.39 16.39
CA ALA A 18 -10.40 -52.94 15.67
C ALA A 18 -10.72 -52.54 14.21
N ALA A 19 -11.76 -51.75 13.99
CA ALA A 19 -12.08 -51.21 12.69
C ALA A 19 -12.51 -49.72 12.77
N LEU A 20 -12.01 -48.99 13.78
CA LEU A 20 -12.13 -47.53 13.91
C LEU A 20 -10.72 -46.94 13.98
N GLY A 21 -10.06 -46.88 12.87
CA GLY A 21 -8.75 -46.29 12.89
C GLY A 21 -8.17 -46.21 11.50
N ALA A 22 -8.10 -45.04 10.99
CA ALA A 22 -7.48 -44.65 9.73
C ALA A 22 -8.46 -44.27 8.64
N GLN A 23 -9.37 -43.35 8.91
CA GLN A 23 -9.60 -42.34 7.91
C GLN A 23 -8.33 -41.49 7.90
N ALA A 24 -7.35 -41.90 7.11
CA ALA A 24 -6.28 -41.01 6.68
C ALA A 24 -6.99 -39.78 6.09
N GLN A 25 -6.81 -38.64 6.76
CA GLN A 25 -7.07 -37.35 6.15
C GLN A 25 -6.37 -37.39 4.81
N LYS A 26 -7.14 -37.55 3.73
CA LYS A 26 -6.68 -37.11 2.41
C LYS A 26 -6.23 -35.69 2.63
N GLY A 27 -4.93 -35.43 2.53
CA GLY A 27 -4.40 -34.08 2.50
C GLY A 27 -5.22 -33.33 1.44
N GLY A 28 -6.08 -32.43 1.90
CA GLY A 28 -6.92 -31.66 0.99
C GLY A 28 -5.99 -30.96 0.03
N GLU A 29 -6.21 -31.13 -1.28
CA GLU A 29 -5.57 -30.29 -2.27
C GLU A 29 -5.78 -28.85 -1.82
N THR A 30 -4.67 -28.19 -1.50
CA THR A 30 -4.74 -26.77 -1.14
C THR A 30 -5.34 -26.05 -2.34
N TRP A 31 -6.42 -25.31 -2.12
CA TRP A 31 -7.09 -24.57 -3.19
C TRP A 31 -6.07 -23.71 -3.96
N ARG A 32 -6.19 -23.66 -5.27
CA ARG A 32 -5.47 -22.74 -6.16
C ARG A 32 -6.42 -22.26 -7.27
N PRO A 33 -6.17 -21.07 -7.85
CA PRO A 33 -6.97 -20.61 -8.99
C PRO A 33 -6.75 -21.54 -10.18
N VAL A 34 -7.82 -21.79 -10.93
CA VAL A 34 -7.80 -22.61 -12.14
C VAL A 34 -8.04 -21.71 -13.35
N GLY A 35 -7.19 -21.83 -14.38
CA GLY A 35 -7.28 -21.01 -15.56
C GLY A 35 -6.67 -19.61 -15.39
N ASN A 36 -7.23 -18.62 -16.08
CA ASN A 36 -6.70 -17.26 -16.08
C ASN A 36 -7.16 -16.47 -14.85
N VAL A 37 -6.21 -15.77 -14.24
CA VAL A 37 -6.47 -14.76 -13.19
C VAL A 37 -6.48 -13.38 -13.83
N GLU A 38 -7.43 -12.52 -13.48
CA GLU A 38 -7.42 -11.11 -13.86
C GLU A 38 -6.85 -10.23 -12.73
N PHE A 39 -5.83 -9.45 -13.05
CA PHE A 39 -5.29 -8.44 -12.13
C PHE A 39 -5.75 -7.05 -12.56
N VAL A 40 -6.75 -6.53 -11.88
CA VAL A 40 -7.41 -5.26 -12.21
C VAL A 40 -6.62 -4.08 -11.65
N VAL A 41 -6.27 -3.10 -12.50
CA VAL A 41 -5.55 -1.90 -12.09
C VAL A 41 -6.22 -0.62 -12.58
N GLY A 42 -6.30 0.36 -11.70
CA GLY A 42 -6.92 1.67 -11.97
C GLY A 42 -6.01 2.67 -12.67
N ALA A 43 -5.09 2.19 -13.50
CA ALA A 43 -4.13 3.02 -14.24
C ALA A 43 -4.08 2.64 -15.70
N GLY A 44 -3.65 3.56 -16.56
CA GLY A 44 -3.29 3.23 -17.95
C GLY A 44 -2.03 2.38 -18.02
N ALA A 45 -1.85 1.67 -19.14
CA ALA A 45 -0.67 0.87 -19.40
C ALA A 45 0.62 1.72 -19.29
N GLY A 46 1.66 1.18 -18.67
CA GLY A 46 2.92 1.87 -18.38
C GLY A 46 2.88 2.81 -17.16
N GLY A 47 1.72 3.02 -16.54
CA GLY A 47 1.60 3.73 -15.27
C GLY A 47 2.19 2.91 -14.10
N GLU A 48 2.36 3.57 -12.93
CA GLU A 48 2.99 2.94 -11.77
C GLU A 48 2.24 1.68 -11.29
N ASN A 49 0.91 1.76 -11.14
CA ASN A 49 0.11 0.59 -10.76
C ASN A 49 0.18 -0.54 -11.80
N ASP A 50 0.24 -0.21 -13.10
CA ASP A 50 0.39 -1.20 -14.17
C ASP A 50 1.75 -1.92 -14.08
N ARG A 51 2.84 -1.19 -13.81
CA ARG A 51 4.17 -1.78 -13.61
C ARG A 51 4.20 -2.72 -12.41
N ILE A 52 3.61 -2.30 -11.29
CA ILE A 52 3.50 -3.14 -10.08
C ILE A 52 2.73 -4.43 -10.38
N ALA A 53 1.59 -4.30 -11.07
CA ALA A 53 0.78 -5.46 -11.42
C ALA A 53 1.51 -6.40 -12.38
N ARG A 54 2.28 -5.89 -13.35
CA ARG A 54 3.10 -6.72 -14.27
C ARG A 54 4.26 -7.38 -13.56
N ALA A 55 4.94 -6.72 -12.63
CA ALA A 55 5.97 -7.33 -11.81
C ALA A 55 5.38 -8.45 -10.93
N THR A 56 4.20 -8.21 -10.34
CA THR A 56 3.46 -9.24 -9.58
C THR A 56 3.03 -10.40 -10.48
N GLN A 57 2.48 -10.12 -11.67
CA GLN A 57 2.13 -11.11 -12.67
C GLN A 57 3.33 -11.99 -13.01
N HIS A 58 4.47 -11.39 -13.32
CA HIS A 58 5.70 -12.10 -13.64
C HIS A 58 6.12 -13.04 -12.53
N ALA A 59 6.23 -12.55 -11.29
CA ALA A 59 6.61 -13.36 -10.15
C ALA A 59 5.63 -14.52 -9.87
N LEU A 60 4.32 -14.31 -10.04
CA LEU A 60 3.30 -15.36 -9.84
C LEU A 60 3.32 -16.43 -10.94
N THR A 61 3.54 -16.04 -12.20
CA THR A 61 3.57 -16.97 -13.32
C THR A 61 4.88 -17.76 -13.40
N GLU A 62 6.03 -17.11 -13.25
CA GLU A 62 7.34 -17.78 -13.20
C GLU A 62 7.47 -18.68 -11.96
N GLY A 63 6.89 -18.27 -10.84
CA GLY A 63 6.79 -19.09 -9.64
C GLY A 63 5.81 -20.26 -9.73
N HIS A 64 5.12 -20.43 -10.86
CA HIS A 64 4.08 -21.45 -11.07
C HIS A 64 2.96 -21.44 -10.02
N LEU A 65 2.69 -20.28 -9.44
CA LEU A 65 1.63 -20.09 -8.44
C LEU A 65 0.26 -19.95 -9.10
N VAL A 66 0.22 -19.43 -10.31
CA VAL A 66 -0.97 -19.36 -11.17
C VAL A 66 -0.64 -19.91 -12.56
N ASP A 67 -1.64 -20.46 -13.27
CA ASP A 67 -1.45 -21.00 -14.61
C ASP A 67 -1.27 -19.89 -15.65
N SER A 68 -2.07 -18.84 -15.53
CA SER A 68 -1.97 -17.63 -16.36
C SER A 68 -2.55 -16.43 -15.62
N MET A 69 -2.08 -15.23 -15.96
CA MET A 69 -2.59 -13.97 -15.40
C MET A 69 -2.62 -12.89 -16.46
N THR A 70 -3.69 -12.11 -16.48
CA THR A 70 -3.86 -10.95 -17.37
C THR A 70 -3.98 -9.67 -16.53
N VAL A 71 -3.17 -8.65 -16.82
CA VAL A 71 -3.33 -7.32 -16.22
C VAL A 71 -4.41 -6.56 -17.00
N LEU A 72 -5.49 -6.21 -16.31
CA LEU A 72 -6.63 -5.50 -16.87
C LEU A 72 -6.62 -4.02 -16.45
N ASN A 73 -6.25 -3.14 -17.37
CA ASN A 73 -6.22 -1.70 -17.13
C ASN A 73 -7.62 -1.08 -17.23
N ARG A 74 -8.11 -0.47 -16.13
CA ARG A 74 -9.38 0.25 -16.05
C ARG A 74 -9.15 1.63 -15.42
N PRO A 75 -8.53 2.56 -16.14
CA PRO A 75 -8.20 3.88 -15.62
C PRO A 75 -9.45 4.73 -15.38
N GLY A 76 -9.33 5.69 -14.47
CA GLY A 76 -10.32 6.72 -14.24
C GLY A 76 -10.77 6.86 -12.79
N ALA A 77 -11.29 8.03 -12.46
CA ALA A 77 -11.84 8.43 -11.16
C ALA A 77 -10.98 8.00 -9.97
N ALA A 78 -9.66 8.24 -10.04
CA ALA A 78 -8.68 7.85 -9.03
C ALA A 78 -8.84 6.37 -8.60
N GLN A 79 -8.91 5.45 -9.57
CA GLN A 79 -9.03 4.00 -9.43
C GLN A 79 -10.42 3.48 -9.00
N THR A 80 -11.40 4.33 -8.68
CA THR A 80 -12.72 3.85 -8.23
C THR A 80 -13.45 3.04 -9.30
N ILE A 81 -13.20 3.27 -10.61
CA ILE A 81 -13.75 2.46 -11.70
C ILE A 81 -13.22 1.02 -11.62
N ALA A 82 -11.91 0.84 -11.46
CA ALA A 82 -11.28 -0.46 -11.35
C ALA A 82 -11.77 -1.23 -10.11
N ILE A 83 -11.81 -0.55 -8.95
CA ILE A 83 -12.22 -1.18 -7.69
C ILE A 83 -13.73 -1.48 -7.68
N SER A 84 -14.57 -0.66 -8.34
CA SER A 84 -15.99 -0.99 -8.52
C SER A 84 -16.19 -2.23 -9.38
N TYR A 85 -15.39 -2.40 -10.43
CA TYR A 85 -15.40 -3.63 -11.23
C TYR A 85 -14.99 -4.83 -10.37
N LEU A 86 -13.90 -4.75 -9.62
CA LEU A 86 -13.48 -5.81 -8.71
C LEU A 86 -14.59 -6.16 -7.70
N ALA A 87 -15.24 -5.16 -7.11
CA ALA A 87 -16.33 -5.35 -6.16
C ALA A 87 -17.54 -6.10 -6.78
N SER A 88 -17.76 -5.97 -8.09
CA SER A 88 -18.84 -6.67 -8.81
C SER A 88 -18.58 -8.17 -8.97
N LYS A 89 -17.36 -8.64 -8.75
CA LYS A 89 -16.91 -10.04 -8.92
C LYS A 89 -16.99 -10.86 -7.63
N LYS A 90 -17.97 -10.55 -6.76
CA LYS A 90 -18.13 -11.19 -5.44
C LYS A 90 -18.01 -12.72 -5.51
N GLY A 91 -17.12 -13.29 -4.69
CA GLY A 91 -16.84 -14.73 -4.59
C GLY A 91 -15.94 -15.29 -5.68
N ASP A 92 -15.52 -14.48 -6.64
CA ASP A 92 -14.60 -14.91 -7.70
C ASP A 92 -13.14 -14.77 -7.24
N ALA A 93 -12.52 -15.90 -6.96
CA ALA A 93 -11.13 -15.93 -6.48
C ALA A 93 -10.08 -15.87 -7.61
N ASN A 94 -10.50 -15.82 -8.87
CA ASN A 94 -9.62 -15.55 -10.01
C ASN A 94 -9.49 -14.05 -10.32
N GLU A 95 -10.09 -13.20 -9.50
CA GLU A 95 -10.01 -11.75 -9.63
C GLU A 95 -9.20 -11.16 -8.47
N ILE A 96 -8.18 -10.38 -8.77
CA ILE A 96 -7.45 -9.57 -7.81
C ILE A 96 -7.32 -8.14 -8.32
N GLY A 97 -7.07 -7.18 -7.46
CA GLY A 97 -6.92 -5.79 -7.84
C GLY A 97 -5.85 -5.07 -7.04
N LEU A 98 -5.32 -3.98 -7.59
CA LEU A 98 -4.37 -3.11 -6.91
C LEU A 98 -4.99 -1.76 -6.61
N ALA A 99 -4.97 -1.36 -5.35
CA ALA A 99 -5.28 -0.01 -4.90
C ALA A 99 -4.02 0.71 -4.42
N SER A 100 -4.02 2.03 -4.56
CA SER A 100 -3.01 2.90 -3.94
C SER A 100 -3.70 3.95 -3.04
N GLY A 101 -2.92 4.71 -2.28
CA GLY A 101 -3.43 5.81 -1.45
C GLY A 101 -4.31 6.81 -2.21
N SER A 102 -4.15 6.94 -3.53
CA SER A 102 -5.03 7.77 -4.37
C SER A 102 -6.48 7.28 -4.37
N PHE A 103 -6.71 5.96 -4.33
CA PHE A 103 -8.05 5.37 -4.20
C PHE A 103 -8.66 5.71 -2.84
N ILE A 104 -7.92 5.48 -1.75
CA ILE A 104 -8.39 5.75 -0.38
C ILE A 104 -8.76 7.22 -0.23
N ASN A 105 -7.91 8.12 -0.73
CA ASN A 105 -8.13 9.55 -0.68
C ASN A 105 -9.38 9.97 -1.49
N ALA A 106 -9.60 9.39 -2.67
CA ALA A 106 -10.78 9.67 -3.49
C ALA A 106 -12.09 9.25 -2.81
N ILE A 107 -12.12 8.07 -2.20
CA ILE A 107 -13.32 7.59 -1.50
C ILE A 107 -13.54 8.35 -0.18
N ALA A 108 -12.49 8.73 0.54
CA ALA A 108 -12.58 9.57 1.73
C ALA A 108 -13.20 10.93 1.38
N ARG A 109 -12.77 11.54 0.27
CA ARG A 109 -13.29 12.82 -0.21
C ARG A 109 -14.74 12.75 -0.68
N SER A 110 -15.14 11.68 -1.35
CA SER A 110 -16.53 11.51 -1.82
C SER A 110 -17.49 10.96 -0.77
N GLY A 111 -16.98 10.52 0.40
CA GLY A 111 -17.76 9.81 1.41
C GLY A 111 -18.17 8.39 0.97
N SER A 112 -17.55 7.86 -0.08
CA SER A 112 -17.84 6.52 -0.59
C SER A 112 -17.32 5.44 0.36
N THR A 113 -18.09 4.38 0.54
CA THR A 113 -17.70 3.20 1.32
C THR A 113 -17.26 2.03 0.43
N LEU A 114 -16.81 2.31 -0.79
CA LEU A 114 -16.43 1.28 -1.77
C LEU A 114 -15.37 0.31 -1.25
N HIS A 115 -14.46 0.76 -0.38
CA HIS A 115 -13.49 -0.11 0.28
C HIS A 115 -14.11 -1.25 1.11
N LYS A 116 -15.38 -1.10 1.57
CA LYS A 116 -16.12 -2.16 2.28
C LYS A 116 -16.70 -3.22 1.34
N SER A 117 -16.70 -2.96 0.03
CA SER A 117 -17.20 -3.88 -1.00
C SER A 117 -16.11 -4.81 -1.55
N VAL A 118 -14.89 -4.69 -1.08
CA VAL A 118 -13.73 -5.53 -1.41
C VAL A 118 -13.00 -5.92 -0.13
N THR A 119 -12.20 -6.97 -0.20
CA THR A 119 -11.38 -7.43 0.94
C THR A 119 -9.94 -7.00 0.72
N PRO A 120 -9.37 -6.14 1.58
CA PRO A 120 -7.94 -5.84 1.56
C PRO A 120 -7.15 -7.08 2.02
N LEU A 121 -6.33 -7.60 1.12
CA LEU A 121 -5.61 -8.84 1.35
C LEU A 121 -4.22 -8.60 1.91
N MET A 122 -3.46 -7.70 1.26
CA MET A 122 -2.11 -7.38 1.67
C MET A 122 -1.71 -5.97 1.22
N LYS A 123 -1.29 -5.11 2.15
CA LYS A 123 -0.45 -3.96 1.84
C LYS A 123 0.93 -4.51 1.47
N LEU A 124 1.43 -4.21 0.30
CA LEU A 124 2.70 -4.75 -0.20
C LEU A 124 3.90 -3.94 0.31
N PHE A 125 3.85 -2.64 0.08
CA PHE A 125 4.94 -1.71 0.38
C PHE A 125 4.43 -0.27 0.42
N ASP A 126 5.29 0.63 0.88
CA ASP A 126 5.05 2.06 0.95
C ASP A 126 6.03 2.84 0.04
N ALA A 127 5.50 3.80 -0.71
CA ALA A 127 6.27 4.80 -1.41
C ALA A 127 6.24 6.08 -0.59
N TYR A 128 7.26 6.28 0.25
CA TYR A 128 7.37 7.48 1.07
C TYR A 128 7.63 8.72 0.24
N GLN A 129 7.19 9.86 0.76
CA GLN A 129 7.32 11.15 0.12
C GLN A 129 8.57 11.86 0.64
N CYS A 130 9.22 12.64 -0.22
CA CYS A 130 10.35 13.47 0.16
C CYS A 130 10.02 14.95 0.00
N TYR A 131 10.61 15.75 0.90
CA TYR A 131 10.63 17.19 0.86
C TYR A 131 11.99 17.66 0.38
N PHE A 132 12.01 18.60 -0.55
CA PHE A 132 13.24 19.07 -1.16
C PHE A 132 13.13 20.55 -1.56
N THR A 133 14.27 21.18 -1.73
CA THR A 133 14.41 22.57 -2.14
C THR A 133 15.55 22.73 -3.14
N LYS A 134 15.70 23.92 -3.72
CA LYS A 134 16.83 24.28 -4.57
C LYS A 134 18.12 24.17 -3.78
N ILE A 135 19.21 23.76 -4.41
CA ILE A 135 20.50 23.50 -3.74
C ILE A 135 21.07 24.72 -2.99
N ASP A 136 20.88 25.94 -3.54
CA ASP A 136 21.34 27.20 -2.97
C ASP A 136 20.30 27.91 -2.08
N SER A 137 19.11 27.32 -1.88
CA SER A 137 18.06 27.84 -1.00
C SER A 137 18.57 28.10 0.42
N PRO A 138 18.09 29.16 1.10
CA PRO A 138 18.36 29.38 2.52
C PRO A 138 17.72 28.33 3.44
N ILE A 139 16.73 27.57 2.95
CA ILE A 139 16.12 26.43 3.68
C ILE A 139 17.06 25.23 3.57
N LYS A 140 17.58 24.75 4.71
CA LYS A 140 18.59 23.67 4.74
C LYS A 140 18.05 22.36 5.33
N SER A 141 16.94 22.41 6.07
CA SER A 141 16.38 21.29 6.83
C SER A 141 14.86 21.42 6.95
N MET A 142 14.18 20.35 7.38
CA MET A 142 12.78 20.42 7.78
C MET A 142 12.58 21.16 9.10
N ALA A 143 13.61 21.27 9.92
CA ALA A 143 13.59 22.15 11.09
C ALA A 143 13.47 23.63 10.68
N ASP A 144 14.18 24.08 9.64
CA ASP A 144 14.03 25.44 9.10
C ASP A 144 12.62 25.65 8.55
N VAL A 145 12.04 24.65 7.88
CA VAL A 145 10.64 24.68 7.41
C VAL A 145 9.68 24.86 8.58
N ARG A 146 9.83 24.04 9.64
CA ARG A 146 9.02 24.11 10.86
C ARG A 146 9.08 25.51 11.49
N ASP A 147 10.27 26.03 11.70
CA ASP A 147 10.49 27.29 12.41
C ASP A 147 9.93 28.49 11.61
N ARG A 148 10.06 28.47 10.29
CA ARG A 148 9.47 29.48 9.39
C ARG A 148 7.94 29.39 9.39
N LEU A 149 7.34 28.19 9.25
CA LEU A 149 5.90 28.01 9.29
C LEU A 149 5.30 28.46 10.64
N LYS A 150 6.01 28.21 11.74
CA LYS A 150 5.60 28.65 13.08
C LYS A 150 5.60 30.17 13.20
N ALA A 151 6.57 30.85 12.60
CA ALA A 151 6.66 32.31 12.63
C ALA A 151 5.64 32.96 11.69
N ASP A 152 5.53 32.46 10.47
CA ASP A 152 4.56 32.91 9.45
C ASP A 152 4.21 31.74 8.51
N PRO A 153 2.99 31.18 8.57
CA PRO A 153 2.54 30.10 7.70
C PRO A 153 2.62 30.41 6.22
N GLY A 154 2.54 31.70 5.83
CA GLY A 154 2.65 32.14 4.44
C GLY A 154 4.08 32.36 3.93
N SER A 155 5.10 32.17 4.78
CA SER A 155 6.50 32.44 4.44
C SER A 155 7.16 31.41 3.53
N ILE A 156 6.51 30.28 3.26
CA ILE A 156 6.96 29.19 2.39
C ILE A 156 5.86 28.81 1.42
N THR A 157 6.22 28.73 0.15
CA THR A 157 5.34 28.16 -0.90
C THR A 157 5.71 26.69 -1.13
N PHE A 158 4.74 25.80 -0.95
CA PHE A 158 4.88 24.37 -1.22
C PHE A 158 4.37 24.00 -2.59
N ALA A 159 5.08 23.15 -3.31
CA ALA A 159 4.69 22.61 -4.60
C ALA A 159 4.52 21.09 -4.56
N PHE A 160 3.44 20.59 -5.15
CA PHE A 160 3.19 19.15 -5.29
C PHE A 160 2.35 18.83 -6.54
N PRO A 161 2.40 17.60 -7.07
CA PRO A 161 1.55 17.17 -8.19
C PRO A 161 0.17 16.70 -7.73
N VAL A 162 -0.72 16.42 -8.69
CA VAL A 162 -2.00 15.70 -8.58
C VAL A 162 -3.20 16.53 -8.08
N GLY A 163 -3.00 17.62 -7.38
CA GLY A 163 -4.09 18.51 -6.96
C GLY A 163 -4.37 18.53 -5.46
N LEU A 164 -5.24 19.46 -5.08
CA LEU A 164 -5.66 19.64 -3.69
C LEU A 164 -6.44 18.40 -3.18
N GLY A 165 -6.24 18.06 -1.92
CA GLY A 165 -6.82 16.87 -1.30
C GLY A 165 -6.10 15.56 -1.66
N SER A 166 -4.99 15.58 -2.43
CA SER A 166 -4.15 14.41 -2.66
C SER A 166 -3.36 14.03 -1.39
N PRO A 167 -2.79 12.82 -1.31
CA PRO A 167 -1.91 12.44 -0.20
C PRO A 167 -0.74 13.40 0.02
N LEU A 168 -0.22 14.01 -1.06
CA LEU A 168 0.83 15.01 -0.99
C LEU A 168 0.35 16.33 -0.36
N HIS A 169 -0.87 16.76 -0.69
CA HIS A 169 -1.49 17.92 -0.02
C HIS A 169 -1.74 17.63 1.47
N VAL A 170 -2.26 16.46 1.80
CA VAL A 170 -2.45 16.00 3.19
C VAL A 170 -1.12 16.01 3.95
N SER A 171 -0.02 15.59 3.31
CA SER A 171 1.32 15.66 3.90
C SER A 171 1.72 17.10 4.27
N VAL A 172 1.51 18.08 3.38
CA VAL A 172 1.78 19.50 3.65
C VAL A 172 0.97 20.00 4.85
N VAL A 173 -0.32 19.64 4.89
CA VAL A 173 -1.22 19.99 6.00
C VAL A 173 -0.72 19.44 7.32
N ASN A 174 -0.32 18.17 7.34
CA ASN A 174 0.22 17.52 8.54
C ASN A 174 1.55 18.16 8.98
N VAL A 175 2.42 18.55 8.04
CA VAL A 175 3.64 19.31 8.36
C VAL A 175 3.30 20.67 8.97
N ALA A 176 2.34 21.40 8.42
CA ALA A 176 1.91 22.68 8.99
C ALA A 176 1.37 22.52 10.42
N LYS A 177 0.54 21.51 10.66
CA LYS A 177 0.03 21.17 11.99
C LYS A 177 1.14 20.83 12.98
N ALA A 178 2.04 19.94 12.59
CA ALA A 178 3.18 19.53 13.42
C ALA A 178 4.11 20.71 13.74
N ALA A 179 4.19 21.71 12.84
CA ALA A 179 4.90 22.96 13.09
C ALA A 179 4.15 23.94 14.00
N GLY A 180 2.87 23.66 14.36
CA GLY A 180 2.01 24.57 15.11
C GLY A 180 1.47 25.73 14.27
N ALA A 181 1.48 25.61 12.93
CA ALA A 181 0.97 26.60 12.00
C ALA A 181 -0.48 26.31 11.60
N SER A 182 -1.20 27.34 11.16
CA SER A 182 -2.55 27.17 10.60
C SER A 182 -2.48 26.63 9.16
N PRO A 183 -2.98 25.42 8.85
CA PRO A 183 -2.87 24.84 7.52
C PRO A 183 -3.52 25.68 6.42
N GLY A 184 -4.65 26.35 6.71
CA GLY A 184 -5.38 27.18 5.75
C GLY A 184 -4.65 28.46 5.33
N LYS A 185 -3.52 28.80 5.98
CA LYS A 185 -2.68 29.95 5.63
C LYS A 185 -1.42 29.55 4.85
N VAL A 186 -1.16 28.24 4.67
CA VAL A 186 -0.01 27.74 3.94
C VAL A 186 -0.25 27.95 2.43
N ILE A 187 0.75 28.48 1.74
CA ILE A 187 0.68 28.71 0.29
C ILE A 187 1.08 27.43 -0.45
N THR A 188 0.21 26.99 -1.35
CA THR A 188 0.45 25.76 -2.13
C THR A 188 0.26 26.01 -3.62
N VAL A 189 1.10 25.37 -4.45
CA VAL A 189 1.00 25.39 -5.92
C VAL A 189 0.96 23.95 -6.44
N VAL A 190 0.01 23.70 -7.33
CA VAL A 190 -0.19 22.37 -7.93
C VAL A 190 0.41 22.32 -9.32
N TYR A 191 1.15 21.24 -9.62
CA TYR A 191 1.72 20.97 -10.95
C TYR A 191 1.18 19.63 -11.50
N ASN A 192 1.48 19.35 -12.78
CA ASN A 192 0.96 18.14 -13.43
C ASN A 192 1.69 16.86 -13.05
N SER A 193 2.98 16.95 -12.71
CA SER A 193 3.83 15.78 -12.39
C SER A 193 4.89 16.09 -11.33
N GLY A 194 5.44 15.05 -10.71
CA GLY A 194 6.57 15.18 -9.78
C GLY A 194 7.83 15.72 -10.45
N SER A 195 8.03 15.42 -11.73
CA SER A 195 9.13 15.96 -12.53
C SER A 195 8.97 17.46 -12.77
N ASP A 196 7.74 17.93 -13.03
CA ASP A 196 7.46 19.36 -13.17
C ASP A 196 7.77 20.10 -11.85
N VAL A 197 7.29 19.55 -10.71
CA VAL A 197 7.61 20.11 -9.39
C VAL A 197 9.13 20.22 -9.20
N SER A 198 9.87 19.15 -9.47
CA SER A 198 11.33 19.12 -9.33
C SER A 198 12.02 20.16 -10.20
N ALA A 199 11.55 20.35 -11.44
CA ALA A 199 12.07 21.37 -12.35
C ALA A 199 11.80 22.80 -11.86
N GLN A 200 10.59 23.08 -11.35
CA GLN A 200 10.19 24.39 -10.83
C GLN A 200 10.99 24.76 -9.56
N ILE A 201 11.21 23.80 -8.66
CA ILE A 201 12.06 24.01 -7.51
C ILE A 201 13.52 24.27 -7.92
N ALA A 202 14.08 23.50 -8.86
CA ALA A 202 15.42 23.71 -9.38
C ALA A 202 15.59 25.10 -10.07
N GLY A 203 14.53 25.59 -10.68
CA GLY A 203 14.43 26.95 -11.24
C GLY A 203 14.34 28.06 -10.18
N GLY A 204 13.97 27.74 -8.94
CA GLY A 204 13.78 28.70 -7.85
C GLY A 204 12.44 29.45 -7.91
N HIS A 205 11.44 28.89 -8.59
CA HIS A 205 10.12 29.48 -8.72
C HIS A 205 9.20 29.19 -7.52
N VAL A 206 9.55 28.17 -6.73
CA VAL A 206 8.82 27.73 -5.54
C VAL A 206 9.84 27.27 -4.49
N ASP A 207 9.51 27.35 -3.21
CA ASP A 207 10.47 27.18 -2.14
C ASP A 207 10.73 25.69 -1.79
N VAL A 208 9.67 24.92 -1.60
CA VAL A 208 9.72 23.51 -1.14
C VAL A 208 8.84 22.63 -2.02
N GLY A 209 9.45 21.58 -2.58
CA GLY A 209 8.76 20.56 -3.36
C GLY A 209 8.45 19.32 -2.51
N ILE A 210 7.32 18.65 -2.81
CA ILE A 210 6.95 17.36 -2.26
C ILE A 210 6.55 16.43 -3.40
N THR A 211 7.24 15.29 -3.52
CA THR A 211 6.92 14.23 -4.49
C THR A 211 7.32 12.85 -3.96
N SER A 212 7.11 11.80 -4.77
CA SER A 212 7.80 10.53 -4.57
C SER A 212 9.32 10.71 -4.69
N ILE A 213 10.09 9.95 -3.95
CA ILE A 213 11.56 10.03 -3.95
C ILE A 213 12.13 9.86 -5.36
N GLY A 214 11.60 8.88 -6.12
CA GLY A 214 12.04 8.61 -7.49
C GLY A 214 11.90 9.80 -8.45
N SER A 215 10.92 10.68 -8.22
CA SER A 215 10.72 11.88 -9.05
C SER A 215 11.74 13.00 -8.77
N ALA A 216 12.23 13.12 -7.54
CA ALA A 216 13.17 14.15 -7.13
C ALA A 216 14.64 13.69 -7.26
N MET A 217 14.91 12.41 -7.07
CA MET A 217 16.25 11.84 -6.96
C MET A 217 17.18 12.16 -8.14
N PRO A 218 16.75 12.15 -9.41
CA PRO A 218 17.64 12.50 -10.52
C PRO A 218 18.26 13.92 -10.39
N LEU A 219 17.47 14.90 -9.95
CA LEU A 219 17.96 16.28 -9.75
C LEU A 219 18.72 16.44 -8.42
N ILE A 220 18.42 15.64 -7.41
CA ILE A 220 19.17 15.56 -6.15
C ILE A 220 20.55 14.99 -6.44
N ALA A 221 20.65 13.87 -7.16
CA ALA A 221 21.91 13.24 -7.55
C ALA A 221 22.77 14.16 -8.45
N ALA A 222 22.12 14.96 -9.30
CA ALA A 222 22.79 15.98 -10.12
C ALA A 222 23.20 17.25 -9.34
N GLY A 223 22.97 17.31 -8.02
CA GLY A 223 23.33 18.46 -7.17
C GLY A 223 22.52 19.73 -7.46
N ARG A 224 21.35 19.61 -8.09
CA ARG A 224 20.45 20.73 -8.39
C ARG A 224 19.43 20.98 -7.29
N LEU A 225 19.08 19.94 -6.58
CA LEU A 225 18.14 19.95 -5.45
C LEU A 225 18.82 19.43 -4.18
N ARG A 226 18.33 19.89 -3.04
CA ARG A 226 18.65 19.37 -1.71
C ARG A 226 17.44 18.67 -1.14
N MET A 227 17.56 17.39 -0.76
CA MET A 227 16.56 16.72 0.05
C MET A 227 16.60 17.27 1.48
N LEU A 228 15.45 17.71 1.97
CA LEU A 228 15.28 18.24 3.33
C LEU A 228 14.91 17.13 4.32
N GLY A 229 14.12 16.15 3.87
CA GLY A 229 13.73 15.02 4.69
C GLY A 229 12.74 14.10 3.98
N ILE A 230 12.55 12.91 4.56
CA ILE A 230 11.63 11.89 4.07
C ILE A 230 10.52 11.70 5.11
N ALA A 231 9.27 11.61 4.67
CA ALA A 231 8.11 11.42 5.52
C ALA A 231 7.92 9.94 5.93
N ALA A 232 9.02 9.26 6.29
CA ALA A 232 9.03 7.88 6.73
C ALA A 232 9.02 7.77 8.27
N PRO A 233 8.54 6.67 8.86
CA PRO A 233 8.52 6.47 10.32
C PRO A 233 9.92 6.40 10.90
N GLU A 234 10.85 5.80 10.15
CA GLU A 234 12.25 5.62 10.50
C GLU A 234 13.14 5.90 9.29
N ARG A 235 14.44 6.07 9.52
CA ARG A 235 15.41 6.31 8.46
C ARG A 235 15.51 5.10 7.52
N ILE A 236 15.33 5.35 6.23
CA ILE A 236 15.43 4.32 5.19
C ILE A 236 16.91 4.01 4.95
N GLY A 237 17.23 2.74 4.79
CA GLY A 237 18.58 2.27 4.50
C GLY A 237 19.04 2.49 3.05
N GLY A 238 20.18 1.88 2.68
CA GLY A 238 20.69 1.90 1.31
C GLY A 238 21.05 3.31 0.81
N ALA A 239 20.64 3.63 -0.40
CA ALA A 239 20.90 4.92 -1.04
C ALA A 239 20.26 6.12 -0.31
N LEU A 240 19.27 5.86 0.56
CA LEU A 240 18.54 6.88 1.31
C LEU A 240 19.06 7.09 2.74
N ALA A 241 20.01 6.30 3.21
CA ALA A 241 20.51 6.31 4.59
C ALA A 241 21.06 7.67 5.05
N ALA A 242 21.53 8.51 4.12
CA ALA A 242 22.05 9.85 4.42
C ALA A 242 20.94 10.88 4.71
N TYR A 243 19.69 10.62 4.31
CA TYR A 243 18.61 11.60 4.42
C TYR A 243 17.80 11.38 5.70
N PRO A 244 17.62 12.43 6.54
CA PRO A 244 16.87 12.32 7.78
C PRO A 244 15.35 12.20 7.49
N THR A 245 14.64 11.61 8.44
CA THR A 245 13.16 11.66 8.44
C THR A 245 12.65 13.03 8.93
N LEU A 246 11.36 13.29 8.73
CA LEU A 246 10.70 14.46 9.31
C LEU A 246 10.67 14.35 10.85
N ARG A 247 10.46 13.15 11.39
CA ARG A 247 10.45 12.86 12.83
C ARG A 247 11.78 13.19 13.50
N GLU A 248 12.89 12.82 12.89
CA GLU A 248 14.24 13.16 13.40
C GLU A 248 14.48 14.67 13.48
N GLN A 249 13.70 15.46 12.75
CA GLN A 249 13.78 16.92 12.70
C GLN A 249 12.66 17.62 13.50
N GLY A 250 11.93 16.87 14.34
CA GLY A 250 10.90 17.38 15.24
C GLY A 250 9.54 17.62 14.59
N LEU A 251 9.27 17.00 13.45
CA LEU A 251 7.97 16.99 12.79
C LEU A 251 7.43 15.55 12.79
N ASP A 252 6.49 15.23 13.67
CA ASP A 252 5.88 13.88 13.72
C ASP A 252 4.88 13.70 12.58
N VAL A 253 5.42 13.55 11.38
CA VAL A 253 4.64 13.34 10.15
C VAL A 253 5.19 12.14 9.39
N VAL A 254 4.32 11.18 9.14
CA VAL A 254 4.57 10.03 8.27
C VAL A 254 3.52 10.06 7.17
N THR A 255 3.95 9.98 5.92
CA THR A 255 3.05 9.95 4.77
C THR A 255 3.63 9.10 3.66
N ALA A 256 2.84 8.17 3.17
CA ALA A 256 3.22 7.28 2.08
C ALA A 256 2.08 7.17 1.06
N ASN A 257 2.42 6.76 -0.14
CA ASN A 257 1.48 6.17 -1.07
C ASN A 257 1.59 4.65 -0.91
N SER A 258 0.65 4.06 -0.19
CA SER A 258 0.66 2.62 0.11
C SER A 258 0.00 1.83 -1.00
N TYR A 259 0.56 0.68 -1.37
CA TYR A 259 0.04 -0.20 -2.41
C TYR A 259 -0.51 -1.47 -1.81
N THR A 260 -1.80 -1.72 -2.06
CA THR A 260 -2.56 -2.80 -1.42
C THR A 260 -3.23 -3.68 -2.46
N VAL A 261 -3.01 -4.99 -2.38
CA VAL A 261 -3.77 -5.96 -3.16
C VAL A 261 -5.13 -6.19 -2.49
N LEU A 262 -6.16 -6.09 -3.30
CA LEU A 262 -7.56 -6.31 -2.93
C LEU A 262 -8.08 -7.54 -3.65
N VAL A 263 -9.05 -8.22 -3.04
CA VAL A 263 -9.83 -9.29 -3.67
C VAL A 263 -11.33 -9.01 -3.52
N PRO A 264 -12.19 -9.61 -4.35
CA PRO A 264 -13.62 -9.51 -4.16
C PRO A 264 -14.05 -10.02 -2.79
N ASN A 265 -15.10 -9.44 -2.21
CA ASN A 265 -15.70 -9.98 -0.98
C ASN A 265 -16.28 -11.39 -1.23
N GLY A 266 -16.23 -12.23 -0.19
CA GLY A 266 -16.87 -13.55 -0.21
C GLY A 266 -15.94 -14.70 -0.63
N LEU A 267 -14.64 -14.49 -0.65
CA LEU A 267 -13.66 -15.58 -0.77
C LEU A 267 -13.67 -16.46 0.49
N THR A 268 -13.38 -17.75 0.31
CA THR A 268 -13.21 -18.68 1.44
C THR A 268 -11.89 -18.46 2.17
N PRO A 269 -11.75 -18.94 3.42
CA PRO A 269 -10.48 -18.86 4.15
C PRO A 269 -9.30 -19.49 3.41
N GLU A 270 -9.55 -20.60 2.67
CA GLU A 270 -8.52 -21.30 1.89
C GLU A 270 -8.05 -20.45 0.70
N GLN A 271 -8.97 -19.73 0.04
CA GLN A 271 -8.68 -18.83 -1.06
C GLN A 271 -7.86 -17.62 -0.58
N ILE A 272 -8.24 -17.04 0.56
CA ILE A 272 -7.48 -15.95 1.19
C ILE A 272 -6.09 -16.41 1.60
N ALA A 273 -5.98 -17.60 2.20
CA ALA A 273 -4.68 -18.16 2.62
C ALA A 273 -3.76 -18.40 1.41
N PHE A 274 -4.30 -18.95 0.30
CA PHE A 274 -3.54 -19.12 -0.94
C PHE A 274 -2.99 -17.79 -1.45
N TRP A 275 -3.85 -16.79 -1.61
CA TRP A 275 -3.43 -15.50 -2.15
C TRP A 275 -2.45 -14.77 -1.24
N THR A 276 -2.64 -14.84 0.08
CA THR A 276 -1.67 -14.28 1.05
C THR A 276 -0.30 -14.94 0.89
N HIS A 277 -0.25 -16.29 0.81
CA HIS A 277 0.98 -17.02 0.58
C HIS A 277 1.63 -16.70 -0.78
N ALA A 278 0.82 -16.61 -1.83
CA ALA A 278 1.30 -16.28 -3.17
C ALA A 278 1.94 -14.88 -3.21
N LEU A 279 1.33 -13.90 -2.55
CA LEU A 279 1.89 -12.55 -2.43
C LEU A 279 3.16 -12.51 -1.58
N ASP A 280 3.28 -13.34 -0.53
CA ASP A 280 4.54 -13.49 0.21
C ASP A 280 5.68 -13.99 -0.68
N LYS A 281 5.38 -14.87 -1.65
CA LYS A 281 6.37 -15.30 -2.65
C LYS A 281 6.75 -14.17 -3.60
N VAL A 282 5.79 -13.34 -4.03
CA VAL A 282 6.08 -12.13 -4.82
C VAL A 282 7.02 -11.19 -4.08
N LEU A 283 6.74 -10.92 -2.80
CA LEU A 283 7.60 -10.04 -1.99
C LEU A 283 8.99 -10.63 -1.72
N ALA A 284 9.16 -11.93 -1.84
CA ALA A 284 10.45 -12.61 -1.71
C ALA A 284 11.21 -12.67 -3.05
N ASP A 285 10.54 -12.45 -4.18
CA ASP A 285 11.10 -12.55 -5.52
C ASP A 285 12.26 -11.54 -5.73
N PRO A 286 13.42 -11.97 -6.27
CA PRO A 286 14.56 -11.08 -6.45
C PRO A 286 14.32 -9.94 -7.45
N GLU A 287 13.57 -10.19 -8.55
CA GLU A 287 13.28 -9.15 -9.54
C GLU A 287 12.30 -8.13 -9.00
N PHE A 288 11.29 -8.58 -8.25
CA PHE A 288 10.37 -7.69 -7.56
C PHE A 288 11.11 -6.79 -6.55
N LYS A 289 12.07 -7.34 -5.79
CA LYS A 289 12.92 -6.56 -4.87
C LYS A 289 13.78 -5.54 -5.59
N LEU A 290 14.35 -5.89 -6.75
CA LEU A 290 15.09 -4.93 -7.56
C LEU A 290 14.20 -3.75 -8.02
N ASP A 291 12.93 -3.99 -8.31
CA ASP A 291 11.98 -2.94 -8.66
C ASP A 291 11.63 -2.06 -7.45
N LEU A 292 11.52 -2.63 -6.24
CA LEU A 292 11.38 -1.84 -5.02
C LEU A 292 12.57 -0.90 -4.83
N ASP A 293 13.79 -1.42 -4.94
CA ASP A 293 15.02 -0.62 -4.77
C ASP A 293 15.15 0.49 -5.82
N ARG A 294 14.88 0.19 -7.09
CA ARG A 294 14.93 1.15 -8.21
C ARG A 294 13.95 2.31 -8.05
N ASN A 295 12.79 2.03 -7.43
CA ASN A 295 11.74 3.03 -7.23
C ASN A 295 11.75 3.64 -5.82
N PHE A 296 12.68 3.25 -4.96
CA PHE A 296 12.77 3.67 -3.56
C PHE A 296 11.50 3.32 -2.76
N TRP A 297 10.89 2.19 -3.06
CA TRP A 297 9.75 1.66 -2.32
C TRP A 297 10.22 0.83 -1.14
N VAL A 298 9.56 0.99 -0.01
CA VAL A 298 9.95 0.34 1.25
C VAL A 298 9.02 -0.82 1.54
N LEU A 299 9.60 -2.02 1.66
CA LEU A 299 8.86 -3.24 1.93
C LEU A 299 8.36 -3.24 3.38
N GLU A 300 7.08 -2.99 3.56
CA GLU A 300 6.39 -2.99 4.86
C GLU A 300 5.04 -3.70 4.76
N PRO A 301 5.02 -5.03 4.58
CA PRO A 301 3.79 -5.74 4.33
C PRO A 301 2.90 -5.82 5.57
N ILE A 302 1.62 -5.52 5.38
CA ILE A 302 0.56 -5.80 6.34
C ILE A 302 -0.36 -6.83 5.69
N ARG A 303 -0.54 -7.97 6.34
CA ARG A 303 -1.32 -9.11 5.80
C ARG A 303 -2.74 -9.12 6.33
N TYR A 304 -3.63 -9.84 5.65
CA TYR A 304 -4.95 -10.17 6.19
C TYR A 304 -4.81 -11.01 7.49
N PRO A 305 -5.60 -10.74 8.55
CA PRO A 305 -6.73 -9.80 8.58
C PRO A 305 -6.38 -8.36 9.00
N GLU A 306 -5.16 -8.06 9.42
CA GLU A 306 -4.74 -6.75 9.94
C GLU A 306 -4.86 -5.65 8.88
N THR A 307 -4.70 -6.00 7.59
CA THR A 307 -4.86 -5.06 6.46
C THR A 307 -6.26 -4.45 6.41
N VAL A 308 -7.29 -5.18 6.87
CA VAL A 308 -8.68 -4.67 6.89
C VAL A 308 -8.80 -3.48 7.84
N LYS A 309 -8.25 -3.64 9.05
CA LYS A 309 -8.24 -2.56 10.03
C LYS A 309 -7.37 -1.39 9.56
N TRP A 310 -6.18 -1.69 9.06
CA TRP A 310 -5.26 -0.67 8.55
C TRP A 310 -5.91 0.18 7.44
N LEU A 311 -6.58 -0.42 6.46
CA LEU A 311 -7.24 0.30 5.38
C LEU A 311 -8.40 1.19 5.89
N GLN A 312 -9.15 0.70 6.88
CA GLN A 312 -10.22 1.47 7.51
C GLN A 312 -9.66 2.67 8.29
N ASP A 313 -8.59 2.47 9.04
CA ASP A 313 -7.93 3.53 9.80
C ASP A 313 -7.38 4.61 8.85
N ASP A 314 -6.71 4.22 7.76
CA ASP A 314 -6.20 5.13 6.72
C ASP A 314 -7.33 5.94 6.06
N TYR A 315 -8.47 5.30 5.77
CA TYR A 315 -9.66 5.99 5.26
C TYR A 315 -10.18 7.05 6.24
N GLU A 316 -10.32 6.71 7.52
CA GLU A 316 -10.84 7.64 8.53
C GLU A 316 -9.87 8.80 8.81
N GLU A 317 -8.57 8.53 8.83
CA GLU A 317 -7.55 9.56 9.00
C GLU A 317 -7.57 10.55 7.83
N ASN A 318 -7.60 10.06 6.58
CA ASN A 318 -7.72 10.92 5.41
C ASN A 318 -9.01 11.75 5.46
N ARG A 319 -10.11 11.15 5.88
CA ARG A 319 -11.40 11.83 6.02
C ARG A 319 -11.36 12.96 7.05
N ALA A 320 -10.74 12.70 8.20
CA ALA A 320 -10.57 13.70 9.26
C ALA A 320 -9.76 14.90 8.78
N VAL A 321 -8.66 14.68 8.05
CA VAL A 321 -7.85 15.77 7.49
C VAL A 321 -8.63 16.57 6.44
N LEU A 322 -9.36 15.90 5.55
CA LEU A 322 -10.17 16.58 4.51
C LEU A 322 -11.31 17.42 5.12
N LYS A 323 -11.92 16.95 6.22
CA LYS A 323 -12.94 17.69 6.97
C LYS A 323 -12.36 18.95 7.62
N GLU A 324 -11.21 18.83 8.25
CA GLU A 324 -10.51 19.98 8.87
C GLU A 324 -10.13 21.05 7.84
N LEU A 325 -9.81 20.63 6.61
CA LEU A 325 -9.56 21.55 5.50
C LEU A 325 -10.84 22.18 4.92
N GLY A 326 -12.02 21.79 5.39
CA GLY A 326 -13.31 22.23 4.82
C GLY A 326 -13.54 21.70 3.39
N MET A 327 -12.86 20.63 3.00
CA MET A 327 -12.99 20.01 1.66
C MET A 327 -14.14 19.00 1.61
N ILE A 328 -14.64 18.57 2.76
CA ILE A 328 -15.82 17.71 2.96
C ILE A 328 -16.56 18.14 4.22
N GLU A 329 -17.83 17.69 4.35
CA GLU A 329 -18.70 17.92 5.54
C GLU A 329 -18.41 16.94 6.69
#